data_ab5ab60262cffe637febb752925e70cc
#
_entry.id   ab5ab60262cffe637febb752925e70cc
#
_cell.length_a   1.000
_cell.length_b   1.000
_cell.length_c   1.000
_cell.angle_alpha   90.00
_cell.angle_beta   90.00
_cell.angle_gamma   90.00
#
_symmetry.space_group_name_H-M   'P 1'
#
loop_
_entity.id
_entity.type
_entity.pdbx_description
1 polymer ?
#
loop_
_entity_poly.entity_id
_entity_poly.type
_entity_poly.pdbx_seq_one_letter_code
_entity_poly.pdbx_strand_id
1 'polypeptide(L)'
;MFKATLGIIQLACLTLAVFPGATRAAAPNSIQIEGDSAVFDQTSRNIIYSGSVIATQGDLMIAGDELTVALVDDDVDTIRTIGAPAKFSLRQPARDGEEQLADLRASASTIIFAPTANQLQLLGNATLQQSGNIIRSDAIIYDLNAQQIRADGDNERVRMEFEISDTTSLEASERQ
;
A
#
# COMPACT_ATOMS: atom_id res chain seq x y z
N MET A 1 58.32 -47.71 43.79
CA MET A 1 57.24 -46.72 44.01
C MET A 1 57.08 -45.90 42.77
N PHE A 2 56.21 -46.31 41.89
CA PHE A 2 55.90 -45.56 40.61
C PHE A 2 54.50 -45.03 40.70
N LYS A 3 54.36 -43.69 40.67
CA LYS A 3 53.08 -43.01 40.54
C LYS A 3 52.85 -42.68 39.06
N ALA A 4 51.85 -43.33 38.48
CA ALA A 4 51.42 -43.01 37.15
C ALA A 4 50.45 -41.80 37.21
N THR A 5 50.78 -40.75 36.46
CA THR A 5 49.92 -39.56 36.28
C THR A 5 49.14 -39.74 34.98
N LEU A 6 47.84 -39.87 35.14
CA LEU A 6 46.89 -40.00 34.02
C LEU A 6 46.55 -38.60 33.49
N GLY A 7 47.02 -38.30 32.27
CA GLY A 7 46.70 -37.05 31.57
C GLY A 7 45.32 -37.10 30.96
N ILE A 8 44.44 -36.18 31.39
CA ILE A 8 43.10 -35.98 30.82
C ILE A 8 43.23 -35.02 29.62
N ILE A 9 42.99 -35.52 28.43
CA ILE A 9 42.87 -34.72 27.20
C ILE A 9 41.45 -34.11 27.17
N GLN A 10 41.36 -32.78 27.43
CA GLN A 10 40.13 -32.05 27.23
C GLN A 10 39.95 -31.73 25.74
N LEU A 11 38.97 -32.37 25.11
CA LEU A 11 38.50 -32.07 23.75
C LEU A 11 37.63 -30.82 23.82
N ALA A 12 38.16 -29.66 23.41
CA ALA A 12 37.41 -28.42 23.29
C ALA A 12 36.46 -28.51 22.08
N CYS A 13 35.16 -28.71 22.35
CA CYS A 13 34.12 -28.66 21.37
C CYS A 13 33.79 -27.20 21.03
N LEU A 14 34.30 -26.69 19.89
CA LEU A 14 34.03 -25.35 19.40
C LEU A 14 32.58 -25.31 18.83
N THR A 15 31.63 -24.90 19.67
CA THR A 15 30.23 -24.68 19.21
C THR A 15 30.16 -23.40 18.42
N LEU A 16 29.97 -23.54 17.08
CA LEU A 16 29.70 -22.44 16.17
C LEU A 16 28.30 -21.91 16.49
N ALA A 17 28.19 -20.78 17.17
CA ALA A 17 26.92 -20.10 17.42
C ALA A 17 26.43 -19.47 16.09
N VAL A 18 25.47 -20.14 15.45
CA VAL A 18 24.71 -19.56 14.35
C VAL A 18 23.78 -18.51 14.96
N PHE A 19 24.15 -17.23 14.82
CA PHE A 19 23.24 -16.12 15.10
C PHE A 19 22.15 -16.11 14.02
N PRO A 20 20.88 -16.38 14.36
CA PRO A 20 19.79 -16.09 13.42
C PRO A 20 19.78 -14.58 13.20
N GLY A 21 20.04 -14.15 11.98
CA GLY A 21 19.88 -12.76 11.59
C GLY A 21 18.44 -12.34 11.87
N ALA A 22 18.24 -11.45 12.84
CA ALA A 22 16.95 -10.88 13.12
C ALA A 22 16.55 -10.04 11.90
N THR A 23 15.69 -10.58 11.03
CA THR A 23 14.98 -9.80 10.03
C THR A 23 14.14 -8.79 10.80
N ARG A 24 14.56 -7.52 10.76
CA ARG A 24 13.82 -6.42 11.33
C ARG A 24 12.54 -6.27 10.52
N ALA A 25 11.43 -6.83 10.99
CA ALA A 25 10.12 -6.54 10.44
C ALA A 25 9.91 -5.02 10.54
N ALA A 26 9.60 -4.36 9.42
CA ALA A 26 9.23 -2.96 9.43
C ALA A 26 8.07 -2.76 10.41
N ALA A 27 8.08 -1.67 11.19
CA ALA A 27 6.99 -1.37 12.10
C ALA A 27 5.69 -1.25 11.29
N PRO A 28 4.57 -1.82 11.74
CA PRO A 28 3.32 -1.90 10.95
C PRO A 28 2.75 -0.53 10.55
N ASN A 29 3.24 0.56 11.13
CA ASN A 29 2.81 1.93 10.85
C ASN A 29 3.87 2.79 10.11
N SER A 30 4.98 2.21 9.62
CA SER A 30 5.99 2.95 8.88
C SER A 30 5.69 2.94 7.38
N ILE A 31 5.86 4.10 6.74
CA ILE A 31 5.83 4.24 5.28
C ILE A 31 7.28 4.17 4.79
N GLN A 32 7.55 3.29 3.83
CA GLN A 32 8.83 3.21 3.12
C GLN A 32 8.68 3.86 1.75
N ILE A 33 9.63 4.73 1.36
CA ILE A 33 9.60 5.42 0.08
C ILE A 33 10.95 5.23 -0.60
N GLU A 34 10.91 4.82 -1.86
CA GLU A 34 12.07 4.62 -2.73
C GLU A 34 11.93 5.48 -3.98
N GLY A 35 13.03 6.00 -4.50
CA GLY A 35 13.11 6.80 -5.73
C GLY A 35 14.55 7.04 -6.11
N ASP A 36 14.78 7.59 -7.31
CA ASP A 36 16.14 7.84 -7.82
C ASP A 36 16.84 9.00 -7.06
N SER A 37 16.05 9.95 -6.55
CA SER A 37 16.55 11.06 -5.73
C SER A 37 15.55 11.50 -4.69
N ALA A 38 16.05 12.10 -3.59
CA ALA A 38 15.21 12.68 -2.55
C ALA A 38 15.81 14.02 -2.07
N VAL A 39 14.96 15.02 -1.88
CA VAL A 39 15.31 16.34 -1.35
C VAL A 39 14.41 16.63 -0.16
N PHE A 40 15.01 16.95 0.99
CA PHE A 40 14.27 17.44 2.16
C PHE A 40 14.39 18.95 2.27
N ASP A 41 13.28 19.66 2.09
CA ASP A 41 13.19 21.09 2.34
C ASP A 41 12.70 21.35 3.77
N GLN A 42 13.63 21.74 4.62
CA GLN A 42 13.35 22.03 6.04
C GLN A 42 12.44 23.24 6.25
N THR A 43 12.39 24.16 5.29
CA THR A 43 11.57 25.39 5.40
C THR A 43 10.10 25.06 5.17
N SER A 44 9.81 24.32 4.12
CA SER A 44 8.44 23.89 3.79
C SER A 44 8.04 22.59 4.49
N ARG A 45 8.99 21.90 5.15
CA ARG A 45 8.82 20.59 5.78
C ARG A 45 8.31 19.51 4.80
N ASN A 46 8.77 19.61 3.55
CA ASN A 46 8.43 18.68 2.49
C ASN A 46 9.63 17.80 2.16
N ILE A 47 9.35 16.52 1.89
CA ILE A 47 10.32 15.60 1.30
C ILE A 47 9.84 15.31 -0.12
N ILE A 48 10.68 15.60 -1.12
CA ILE A 48 10.36 15.39 -2.53
C ILE A 48 11.22 14.24 -3.04
N TYR A 49 10.60 13.19 -3.50
CA TYR A 49 11.22 12.06 -4.19
C TYR A 49 10.94 12.18 -5.69
N SER A 50 11.93 11.87 -6.53
CA SER A 50 11.81 11.93 -7.98
C SER A 50 12.43 10.69 -8.64
N GLY A 51 11.83 10.26 -9.76
CA GLY A 51 12.26 9.14 -10.59
C GLY A 51 11.75 7.79 -10.08
N SER A 52 10.78 7.21 -10.79
CA SER A 52 10.21 5.86 -10.53
C SER A 52 9.89 5.61 -9.05
N VAL A 53 9.18 6.57 -8.44
CA VAL A 53 8.95 6.56 -6.98
C VAL A 53 7.92 5.50 -6.59
N ILE A 54 8.22 4.77 -5.51
CA ILE A 54 7.33 3.80 -4.90
C ILE A 54 7.27 4.05 -3.39
N ALA A 55 6.06 4.22 -2.85
CA ALA A 55 5.80 4.28 -1.42
C ALA A 55 4.97 3.06 -0.99
N THR A 56 5.35 2.42 0.11
CA THR A 56 4.67 1.24 0.65
C THR A 56 4.40 1.37 2.15
N GLN A 57 3.21 0.94 2.59
CA GLN A 57 2.83 0.83 3.99
C GLN A 57 1.94 -0.39 4.18
N GLY A 58 2.50 -1.50 4.67
CA GLY A 58 1.78 -2.76 4.74
C GLY A 58 1.27 -3.20 3.37
N ASP A 59 -0.03 -3.29 3.20
CA ASP A 59 -0.69 -3.70 1.96
C ASP A 59 -1.02 -2.53 1.00
N LEU A 60 -0.68 -1.30 1.39
CA LEU A 60 -0.82 -0.11 0.56
C LEU A 60 0.44 0.12 -0.27
N MET A 61 0.27 0.46 -1.54
CA MET A 61 1.35 0.87 -2.46
C MET A 61 0.90 2.08 -3.30
N ILE A 62 1.78 3.07 -3.38
CA ILE A 62 1.62 4.24 -4.26
C ILE A 62 2.84 4.32 -5.16
N ALA A 63 2.66 4.57 -6.46
CA ALA A 63 3.75 4.68 -7.42
C ALA A 63 3.52 5.83 -8.41
N GLY A 64 4.60 6.49 -8.83
CA GLY A 64 4.57 7.59 -9.78
C GLY A 64 5.95 8.07 -10.19
N ASP A 65 6.00 9.22 -10.85
CA ASP A 65 7.25 9.84 -11.32
C ASP A 65 7.86 10.78 -10.28
N GLU A 66 7.00 11.41 -9.48
CA GLU A 66 7.37 12.29 -8.37
C GLU A 66 6.41 12.08 -7.19
N LEU A 67 6.96 12.14 -5.97
CA LEU A 67 6.19 12.01 -4.74
C LEU A 67 6.67 13.04 -3.73
N THR A 68 5.72 13.84 -3.22
CA THR A 68 5.95 14.82 -2.16
C THR A 68 5.27 14.35 -0.88
N VAL A 69 6.03 14.24 0.19
CA VAL A 69 5.52 14.03 1.55
C VAL A 69 5.50 15.37 2.27
N ALA A 70 4.33 15.80 2.71
CA ALA A 70 4.19 16.96 3.59
C ALA A 70 4.13 16.51 5.05
N LEU A 71 4.90 17.16 5.91
CA LEU A 71 4.97 16.86 7.34
C LEU A 71 4.32 17.99 8.15
N VAL A 72 3.49 17.62 9.13
CA VAL A 72 2.93 18.49 10.16
C VAL A 72 3.32 17.89 11.52
N ASP A 73 3.97 18.67 12.37
CA ASP A 73 4.46 18.23 13.69
C ASP A 73 5.30 16.94 13.66
N ASP A 74 6.13 16.79 12.60
CA ASP A 74 6.97 15.60 12.27
C ASP A 74 6.20 14.34 11.85
N ASP A 75 4.88 14.39 11.76
CA ASP A 75 4.05 13.33 11.25
C ASP A 75 3.71 13.53 9.77
N VAL A 76 3.47 12.44 9.05
CA VAL A 76 3.04 12.49 7.64
C VAL A 76 1.59 12.96 7.59
N ASP A 77 1.38 14.17 7.05
CA ASP A 77 0.05 14.73 6.81
C ASP A 77 -0.52 14.28 5.47
N THR A 78 0.21 14.53 4.38
CA THR A 78 -0.21 14.14 3.04
C THR A 78 0.94 13.57 2.21
N ILE A 79 0.59 12.66 1.33
CA ILE A 79 1.45 12.10 0.30
C ILE A 79 0.82 12.44 -1.05
N ARG A 80 1.47 13.34 -1.80
CA ARG A 80 1.06 13.71 -3.15
C ARG A 80 1.96 13.03 -4.16
N THR A 81 1.38 12.29 -5.10
CA THR A 81 2.11 11.58 -6.15
C THR A 81 1.63 12.04 -7.51
N ILE A 82 2.55 12.33 -8.41
CA ILE A 82 2.32 12.72 -9.80
C ILE A 82 2.89 11.63 -10.69
N GLY A 83 2.19 11.32 -11.80
CA GLY A 83 2.64 10.33 -12.77
C GLY A 83 1.77 10.31 -14.03
N ALA A 84 2.20 9.54 -15.03
CA ALA A 84 1.49 9.40 -16.31
C ALA A 84 1.08 7.94 -16.61
N PRO A 85 0.18 7.32 -15.82
CA PRO A 85 -0.48 7.79 -14.61
C PRO A 85 0.28 7.44 -13.32
N ALA A 86 0.02 8.19 -12.24
CA ALA A 86 0.27 7.73 -10.88
C ALA A 86 -0.70 6.59 -10.53
N LYS A 87 -0.28 5.68 -9.65
CA LYS A 87 -1.03 4.47 -9.28
C LYS A 87 -1.13 4.33 -7.77
N PHE A 88 -2.27 3.85 -7.31
CA PHE A 88 -2.54 3.50 -5.92
C PHE A 88 -3.12 2.09 -5.88
N SER A 89 -2.65 1.27 -4.96
CA SER A 89 -3.25 -0.03 -4.67
C SER A 89 -3.28 -0.29 -3.17
N LEU A 90 -4.41 -0.81 -2.70
CA LEU A 90 -4.59 -1.27 -1.34
C LEU A 90 -5.14 -2.68 -1.39
N ARG A 91 -4.33 -3.65 -0.98
CA ARG A 91 -4.78 -5.03 -0.82
C ARG A 91 -5.55 -5.15 0.49
N GLN A 92 -6.68 -5.83 0.45
CA GLN A 92 -7.51 -6.06 1.61
C GLN A 92 -7.55 -7.56 1.91
N PRO A 93 -6.60 -8.09 2.72
CA PRO A 93 -6.57 -9.52 3.05
C PRO A 93 -7.84 -9.90 3.82
N ALA A 94 -8.36 -11.11 3.55
CA ALA A 94 -9.46 -11.67 4.33
C ALA A 94 -9.06 -11.76 5.80
N ARG A 95 -9.91 -11.29 6.70
CA ARG A 95 -9.79 -11.51 8.14
C ARG A 95 -10.66 -12.68 8.54
N ASP A 96 -10.21 -13.44 9.52
CA ASP A 96 -10.96 -14.60 10.00
C ASP A 96 -12.39 -14.20 10.43
N GLY A 97 -13.39 -14.74 9.71
CA GLY A 97 -14.81 -14.49 9.98
C GLY A 97 -15.40 -13.23 9.33
N GLU A 98 -14.64 -12.45 8.57
CA GLU A 98 -15.14 -11.31 7.80
C GLU A 98 -15.19 -11.64 6.30
N GLU A 99 -16.15 -11.05 5.59
CA GLU A 99 -16.21 -11.11 4.14
C GLU A 99 -14.99 -10.37 3.56
N GLN A 100 -14.26 -11.03 2.65
CA GLN A 100 -13.09 -10.41 2.04
C GLN A 100 -13.50 -9.21 1.20
N LEU A 101 -13.08 -8.02 1.61
CA LEU A 101 -13.19 -6.84 0.78
C LEU A 101 -12.25 -6.98 -0.43
N ALA A 102 -12.72 -6.60 -1.61
CA ALA A 102 -11.89 -6.66 -2.80
C ALA A 102 -10.79 -5.60 -2.78
N ASP A 103 -9.66 -5.92 -3.39
CA ASP A 103 -8.55 -4.99 -3.57
C ASP A 103 -9.03 -3.68 -4.21
N LEU A 104 -8.55 -2.57 -3.66
CA LEU A 104 -8.77 -1.24 -4.23
C LEU A 104 -7.60 -0.89 -5.14
N ARG A 105 -7.90 -0.50 -6.38
CA ARG A 105 -6.92 0.01 -7.34
C ARG A 105 -7.38 1.35 -7.87
N ALA A 106 -6.44 2.29 -7.97
CA ALA A 106 -6.73 3.60 -8.53
C ALA A 106 -5.58 4.11 -9.40
N SER A 107 -5.90 4.98 -10.34
CA SER A 107 -4.94 5.71 -11.15
C SER A 107 -5.45 7.10 -11.48
N ALA A 108 -4.54 8.07 -11.58
CA ALA A 108 -4.82 9.46 -11.94
C ALA A 108 -3.54 10.17 -12.37
N SER A 109 -3.63 11.37 -12.91
CA SER A 109 -2.45 12.21 -13.14
C SER A 109 -1.82 12.66 -11.81
N THR A 110 -2.65 12.91 -10.79
CA THR A 110 -2.22 13.24 -9.43
C THR A 110 -3.04 12.43 -8.43
N ILE A 111 -2.36 11.83 -7.47
CA ILE A 111 -2.95 11.11 -6.34
C ILE A 111 -2.53 11.83 -5.07
N ILE A 112 -3.47 12.14 -4.18
CA ILE A 112 -3.21 12.68 -2.85
C ILE A 112 -3.80 11.72 -1.83
N PHE A 113 -2.95 11.19 -0.97
CA PHE A 113 -3.34 10.32 0.12
C PHE A 113 -3.06 11.02 1.45
N ALA A 114 -4.07 11.14 2.31
CA ALA A 114 -3.97 11.67 3.66
C ALA A 114 -4.13 10.51 4.67
N PRO A 115 -3.03 9.96 5.22
CA PRO A 115 -3.07 8.78 6.09
C PRO A 115 -3.92 8.99 7.35
N THR A 116 -3.80 10.16 7.98
CA THR A 116 -4.52 10.49 9.21
C THR A 116 -6.03 10.61 8.97
N ALA A 117 -6.44 11.20 7.86
CA ALA A 117 -7.84 11.33 7.46
C ALA A 117 -8.38 10.04 6.80
N ASN A 118 -7.49 9.12 6.42
CA ASN A 118 -7.79 7.92 5.64
C ASN A 118 -8.56 8.25 4.35
N GLN A 119 -8.13 9.32 3.67
CA GLN A 119 -8.77 9.87 2.48
C GLN A 119 -7.84 9.77 1.27
N LEU A 120 -8.39 9.35 0.16
CA LEU A 120 -7.74 9.29 -1.16
C LEU A 120 -8.42 10.28 -2.10
N GLN A 121 -7.62 11.14 -2.76
CA GLN A 121 -8.08 12.02 -3.82
C GLN A 121 -7.34 11.69 -5.11
N LEU A 122 -8.07 11.56 -6.19
CA LEU A 122 -7.59 11.27 -7.53
C LEU A 122 -7.96 12.45 -8.42
N LEU A 123 -6.99 13.04 -9.10
CA LEU A 123 -7.19 14.22 -9.92
C LEU A 123 -6.59 14.03 -11.32
N GLY A 124 -7.38 14.31 -12.33
CA GLY A 124 -7.03 14.21 -13.75
C GLY A 124 -7.04 12.77 -14.26
N ASN A 125 -7.98 12.46 -15.17
CA ASN A 125 -8.17 11.12 -15.73
C ASN A 125 -8.29 10.04 -14.65
N ALA A 126 -9.04 10.33 -13.60
CA ALA A 126 -9.17 9.49 -12.44
C ALA A 126 -9.93 8.20 -12.75
N THR A 127 -9.38 7.07 -12.32
CA THR A 127 -10.03 5.76 -12.38
C THR A 127 -9.91 5.10 -11.02
N LEU A 128 -11.01 4.56 -10.51
CA LEU A 128 -11.08 3.79 -9.27
C LEU A 128 -11.74 2.45 -9.59
N GLN A 129 -11.13 1.37 -9.14
CA GLN A 129 -11.63 0.00 -9.31
C GLN A 129 -11.68 -0.74 -7.99
N GLN A 130 -12.84 -1.33 -7.69
CA GLN A 130 -13.05 -2.17 -6.50
C GLN A 130 -14.19 -3.16 -6.76
N SER A 131 -14.02 -4.42 -6.39
CA SER A 131 -15.06 -5.48 -6.52
C SER A 131 -15.66 -5.60 -7.93
N GLY A 132 -14.84 -5.51 -8.99
CA GLY A 132 -15.32 -5.53 -10.38
C GLY A 132 -15.92 -4.20 -10.85
N ASN A 133 -16.27 -3.29 -9.95
CA ASN A 133 -16.83 -1.98 -10.28
C ASN A 133 -15.71 -1.00 -10.67
N ILE A 134 -15.97 -0.19 -11.70
CA ILE A 134 -15.03 0.80 -12.20
C ILE A 134 -15.71 2.17 -12.26
N ILE A 135 -15.06 3.17 -11.70
CA ILE A 135 -15.49 4.58 -11.74
C ILE A 135 -14.43 5.38 -12.49
N ARG A 136 -14.85 6.18 -13.48
CA ARG A 136 -13.99 7.10 -14.23
C ARG A 136 -14.55 8.52 -14.16
N SER A 137 -13.68 9.49 -13.88
CA SER A 137 -14.05 10.90 -13.73
C SER A 137 -12.81 11.80 -13.80
N ASP A 138 -12.99 13.11 -13.86
CA ASP A 138 -11.89 14.07 -13.72
C ASP A 138 -11.35 14.13 -12.29
N ALA A 139 -12.22 14.02 -11.29
CA ALA A 139 -11.86 13.95 -9.89
C ALA A 139 -12.66 12.88 -9.15
N ILE A 140 -11.99 12.15 -8.26
CA ILE A 140 -12.60 11.19 -7.34
C ILE A 140 -12.04 11.42 -5.95
N ILE A 141 -12.91 11.52 -4.97
CA ILE A 141 -12.56 11.55 -3.54
C ILE A 141 -13.15 10.30 -2.90
N TYR A 142 -12.31 9.52 -2.24
CA TYR A 142 -12.70 8.32 -1.53
C TYR A 142 -12.34 8.44 -0.05
N ASP A 143 -13.35 8.43 0.81
CA ASP A 143 -13.19 8.26 2.25
C ASP A 143 -13.17 6.75 2.56
N LEU A 144 -11.98 6.25 2.91
CA LEU A 144 -11.76 4.82 3.16
C LEU A 144 -12.41 4.36 4.48
N ASN A 145 -12.61 5.26 5.46
CA ASN A 145 -13.28 4.92 6.71
C ASN A 145 -14.79 4.81 6.51
N ALA A 146 -15.39 5.80 5.84
CA ALA A 146 -16.82 5.83 5.57
C ALA A 146 -17.21 4.95 4.38
N GLN A 147 -16.24 4.44 3.61
CA GLN A 147 -16.42 3.72 2.33
C GLN A 147 -17.29 4.54 1.35
N GLN A 148 -17.12 5.86 1.37
CA GLN A 148 -17.89 6.78 0.55
C GLN A 148 -17.06 7.33 -0.60
N ILE A 149 -17.56 7.18 -1.83
CA ILE A 149 -16.93 7.70 -3.03
C ILE A 149 -17.75 8.90 -3.52
N ARG A 150 -17.05 10.00 -3.83
CA ARG A 150 -17.59 11.16 -4.54
C ARG A 150 -16.79 11.33 -5.83
N ALA A 151 -17.46 11.36 -6.97
CA ALA A 151 -16.86 11.59 -8.26
C ALA A 151 -17.43 12.88 -8.88
N ASP A 152 -16.57 13.70 -9.45
CA ASP A 152 -16.91 14.96 -10.11
C ASP A 152 -16.26 15.01 -11.49
N GLY A 153 -17.07 15.25 -12.51
CA GLY A 153 -16.64 15.41 -13.90
C GLY A 153 -16.69 16.88 -14.29
N ASP A 154 -15.60 17.60 -14.07
CA ASP A 154 -15.52 19.03 -14.33
C ASP A 154 -15.80 19.37 -15.81
N ASN A 155 -15.24 18.59 -16.75
CA ASN A 155 -15.44 18.71 -18.19
C ASN A 155 -15.92 17.41 -18.85
N GLU A 156 -15.86 16.29 -18.18
CA GLU A 156 -16.30 14.98 -18.65
C GLU A 156 -17.40 14.40 -17.74
N ARG A 157 -18.18 13.49 -18.31
CA ARG A 157 -19.22 12.82 -17.51
C ARG A 157 -18.59 11.77 -16.59
N VAL A 158 -19.08 11.70 -15.35
CA VAL A 158 -18.81 10.56 -14.48
C VAL A 158 -19.36 9.29 -15.12
N ARG A 159 -18.53 8.26 -15.26
CA ARG A 159 -18.91 6.93 -15.76
C ARG A 159 -18.70 5.90 -14.67
N MET A 160 -19.73 5.08 -14.44
CA MET A 160 -19.67 3.96 -13.51
C MET A 160 -20.07 2.69 -14.26
N GLU A 161 -19.23 1.66 -14.14
CA GLU A 161 -19.49 0.31 -14.65
C GLU A 161 -19.62 -0.63 -13.47
N PHE A 162 -20.70 -1.41 -13.41
CA PHE A 162 -20.95 -2.36 -12.34
C PHE A 162 -20.93 -3.79 -12.89
N GLU A 163 -20.25 -4.69 -12.21
CA GLU A 163 -20.33 -6.10 -12.49
C GLU A 163 -21.66 -6.65 -11.94
N ILE A 164 -22.49 -7.22 -12.80
CA ILE A 164 -23.75 -7.87 -12.43
C ILE A 164 -23.49 -9.36 -12.42
N SER A 165 -23.51 -9.99 -11.24
CA SER A 165 -23.46 -11.46 -11.13
C SER A 165 -24.80 -12.04 -11.59
N ASP A 166 -24.82 -12.72 -12.74
CA ASP A 166 -26.00 -13.44 -13.21
C ASP A 166 -26.31 -14.62 -12.29
N THR A 167 -27.28 -14.48 -11.40
CA THR A 167 -27.79 -15.54 -10.50
C THR A 167 -28.76 -16.51 -11.22
N THR A 168 -28.77 -16.55 -12.56
CA THR A 168 -29.79 -17.29 -13.36
C THR A 168 -29.36 -18.71 -13.76
N SER A 169 -28.55 -19.44 -13.01
CA SER A 169 -28.17 -20.81 -13.39
C SER A 169 -28.66 -21.94 -12.47
N LEU A 170 -29.57 -21.70 -11.51
CA LEU A 170 -30.03 -22.75 -10.58
C LEU A 170 -31.47 -23.23 -10.75
N GLU A 171 -32.26 -22.72 -11.70
CA GLU A 171 -33.65 -23.18 -11.88
C GLU A 171 -33.89 -24.14 -13.04
N ALA A 172 -32.87 -24.62 -13.75
CA ALA A 172 -33.04 -25.53 -14.89
C ALA A 172 -32.88 -27.04 -14.54
N SER A 173 -32.62 -27.39 -13.28
CA SER A 173 -32.35 -28.79 -12.90
C SER A 173 -33.46 -29.53 -12.14
N GLU A 174 -34.63 -28.93 -11.94
CA GLU A 174 -35.74 -29.57 -11.20
C GLU A 174 -36.96 -29.94 -12.05
N ARG A 175 -36.83 -30.17 -13.35
CA ARG A 175 -37.92 -30.74 -14.17
C ARG A 175 -37.39 -31.83 -15.11
N GLN A 176 -37.04 -32.98 -14.53
CA GLN A 176 -37.09 -34.27 -15.21
C GLN A 176 -37.39 -35.38 -14.20
#